data_928c129d291d0dcf5b70b6c3558c60e4
#
_entry.id   928c129d291d0dcf5b70b6c3558c60e4
#
_cell.length_a   1.000
_cell.length_b   1.000
_cell.length_c   1.000
_cell.angle_alpha   90.00
_cell.angle_beta   90.00
_cell.angle_gamma   90.00
#
_symmetry.space_group_name_H-M   'P 1'
#
loop_
_entity.id
_entity.type
_entity.pdbx_description
1 polymer ?
#
loop_
_entity_poly.entity_id
_entity_poly.type
_entity_poly.pdbx_seq_one_letter_code
_entity_poly.pdbx_strand_id
1 'polypeptide(L)'
;RDFCLSRGLGDVYKRQSVCLSSAYRSYNEQVYLFNRKVSQCGGDEAAAARIVNRPGTSEHQLGLCADITDKFYEVKTRDLEKTALYQWMYAHCQDYGFILRYPADKQDITGVMYEPWHFRYVGKEAAAYIMGNGLCLEEFLDLYQ
;
A
#
# COMPACT_ATOMS: atom_id res chain seq x y z
N ARG A 1 -2.67 -1.28 19.50
CA ARG A 1 -1.28 -1.84 19.40
C ARG A 1 -0.54 -0.94 18.45
N ASP A 2 0.36 -0.14 19.00
CA ASP A 2 1.14 0.85 18.26
C ASP A 2 2.02 0.15 17.23
N PHE A 3 1.72 0.36 15.96
CA PHE A 3 2.58 -0.09 14.89
C PHE A 3 3.94 0.63 15.01
N CYS A 4 5.03 -0.12 14.98
CA CYS A 4 6.41 0.36 15.17
C CYS A 4 6.83 1.48 14.19
N LEU A 5 6.11 1.63 13.07
CA LEU A 5 6.27 2.70 12.09
C LEU A 5 5.95 4.10 12.66
N SER A 6 4.97 4.20 13.59
CA SER A 6 4.60 5.50 14.15
C SER A 6 5.65 6.08 15.09
N ARG A 7 6.46 5.24 15.75
CA ARG A 7 7.52 5.69 16.66
C ARG A 7 8.80 6.12 15.95
N GLY A 8 9.22 5.39 14.90
CA GLY A 8 10.42 5.74 14.15
C GLY A 8 10.21 6.95 13.22
N LEU A 9 9.02 7.09 12.64
CA LEU A 9 8.67 8.21 11.77
C LEU A 9 8.42 9.52 12.55
N GLY A 10 7.89 9.43 13.78
CA GLY A 10 7.58 10.61 14.60
C GLY A 10 8.80 11.41 15.05
N ASP A 11 9.97 10.78 15.19
CA ASP A 11 11.19 11.45 15.64
C ASP A 11 11.94 12.17 14.50
N VAL A 12 11.81 11.70 13.26
CA VAL A 12 12.49 12.29 12.10
C VAL A 12 11.68 13.48 11.52
N TYR A 13 10.35 13.45 11.66
CA TYR A 13 9.46 14.45 11.07
C TYR A 13 8.55 15.13 12.10
N LYS A 14 9.11 15.79 13.09
CA LYS A 14 8.35 16.58 14.10
C LYS A 14 7.41 17.68 13.51
N ARG A 15 7.33 17.81 12.19
CA ARG A 15 6.47 18.78 11.49
C ARG A 15 5.53 18.19 10.44
N GLN A 16 5.64 16.90 10.11
CA GLN A 16 4.73 16.26 9.15
C GLN A 16 3.83 15.28 9.89
N SER A 17 2.53 15.46 9.77
CA SER A 17 1.56 14.55 10.38
C SER A 17 1.35 13.35 9.46
N VAL A 18 1.97 12.25 9.83
CA VAL A 18 1.72 10.94 9.22
C VAL A 18 0.32 10.47 9.63
N CYS A 19 -0.50 10.11 8.66
CA CYS A 19 -1.82 9.56 8.88
C CYS A 19 -1.86 8.08 8.45
N LEU A 20 -2.17 7.19 9.38
CA LEU A 20 -2.51 5.80 9.07
C LEU A 20 -3.98 5.79 8.61
N SER A 21 -4.18 5.81 7.30
CA SER A 21 -5.49 5.90 6.68
C SER A 21 -6.27 4.57 6.70
N SER A 22 -5.56 3.44 6.61
CA SER A 22 -6.14 2.09 6.69
C SER A 22 -5.07 1.09 7.09
N ALA A 23 -5.45 0.11 7.93
CA ALA A 23 -4.59 -1.01 8.31
C ALA A 23 -5.36 -2.33 8.14
N TYR A 24 -5.64 -3.06 9.23
CA TYR A 24 -6.50 -4.23 9.16
C TYR A 24 -7.92 -3.86 8.69
N ARG A 25 -8.47 -4.72 7.84
CA ARG A 25 -9.84 -4.60 7.33
C ARG A 25 -10.50 -5.96 7.36
N SER A 26 -11.68 -6.06 7.98
CA SER A 26 -12.44 -7.30 7.99
C SER A 26 -12.98 -7.66 6.61
N TYR A 27 -13.35 -8.94 6.43
CA TYR A 27 -13.97 -9.40 5.18
C TYR A 27 -15.23 -8.59 4.84
N ASN A 28 -16.11 -8.34 5.82
CA ASN A 28 -17.35 -7.61 5.60
C ASN A 28 -17.11 -6.13 5.21
N GLU A 29 -16.12 -5.49 5.78
CA GLU A 29 -15.69 -4.15 5.37
C GLU A 29 -15.18 -4.14 3.94
N GLN A 30 -14.40 -5.17 3.55
CA GLN A 30 -13.93 -5.30 2.18
C GLN A 30 -15.08 -5.51 1.19
N VAL A 31 -16.09 -6.33 1.54
CA VAL A 31 -17.31 -6.51 0.74
C VAL A 31 -18.00 -5.16 0.52
N TYR A 32 -18.20 -4.40 1.60
CA TYR A 32 -18.83 -3.08 1.52
C TYR A 32 -18.06 -2.12 0.60
N LEU A 33 -16.75 -2.04 0.77
CA LEU A 33 -15.90 -1.14 -0.03
C LEU A 33 -15.87 -1.56 -1.51
N PHE A 34 -15.77 -2.86 -1.79
CA PHE A 34 -15.77 -3.38 -3.14
C PHE A 34 -17.08 -3.09 -3.86
N ASN A 35 -18.23 -3.42 -3.23
CA ASN A 35 -19.55 -3.17 -3.81
C ASN A 35 -19.80 -1.68 -4.06
N ARG A 36 -19.35 -0.82 -3.13
CA ARG A 36 -19.41 0.64 -3.33
C ARG A 36 -18.58 1.06 -4.55
N LYS A 37 -17.38 0.48 -4.74
CA LYS A 37 -16.54 0.76 -5.90
C LYS A 37 -17.17 0.26 -7.19
N VAL A 38 -17.74 -0.94 -7.21
CA VAL A 38 -18.51 -1.47 -8.36
C VAL A 38 -19.62 -0.51 -8.78
N SER A 39 -20.40 -0.01 -7.81
CA SER A 39 -21.44 0.98 -8.09
C SER A 39 -20.88 2.28 -8.70
N GLN A 40 -19.72 2.76 -8.22
CA GLN A 40 -19.03 3.94 -8.76
C GLN A 40 -18.49 3.71 -10.17
N CYS A 41 -18.17 2.48 -10.53
CA CYS A 41 -17.73 2.06 -11.86
C CYS A 41 -18.90 1.65 -12.78
N GLY A 42 -20.13 2.03 -12.46
CA GLY A 42 -21.31 1.72 -13.28
C GLY A 42 -21.67 0.24 -13.36
N GLY A 43 -21.25 -0.56 -12.37
CA GLY A 43 -21.46 -2.01 -12.32
C GLY A 43 -20.30 -2.83 -12.89
N ASP A 44 -19.24 -2.18 -13.38
CA ASP A 44 -18.05 -2.89 -13.91
C ASP A 44 -17.17 -3.36 -12.75
N GLU A 45 -17.29 -4.66 -12.44
CA GLU A 45 -16.46 -5.30 -11.41
C GLU A 45 -14.99 -5.40 -11.78
N ALA A 46 -14.65 -5.52 -13.07
CA ALA A 46 -13.26 -5.61 -13.50
C ALA A 46 -12.54 -4.27 -13.32
N ALA A 47 -13.21 -3.16 -13.69
CA ALA A 47 -12.72 -1.82 -13.43
C ALA A 47 -12.60 -1.54 -11.92
N ALA A 48 -13.60 -1.96 -11.13
CA ALA A 48 -13.58 -1.81 -9.68
C ALA A 48 -12.42 -2.57 -9.03
N ALA A 49 -12.12 -3.80 -9.48
CA ALA A 49 -11.07 -4.65 -8.95
C ALA A 49 -9.65 -4.10 -9.16
N ARG A 50 -9.45 -3.24 -10.14
CA ARG A 50 -8.18 -2.53 -10.35
C ARG A 50 -7.92 -1.42 -9.33
N ILE A 51 -8.95 -1.01 -8.58
CA ILE A 51 -8.91 0.10 -7.63
C ILE A 51 -9.09 -0.39 -6.19
N VAL A 52 -9.96 -1.38 -5.99
CA VAL A 52 -10.25 -1.99 -4.70
C VAL A 52 -10.25 -3.50 -4.88
N ASN A 53 -9.36 -4.19 -4.19
CA ASN A 53 -9.25 -5.65 -4.28
C ASN A 53 -10.57 -6.34 -3.91
N ARG A 54 -10.86 -7.46 -4.59
CA ARG A 54 -12.05 -8.28 -4.28
C ARG A 54 -12.00 -8.78 -2.84
N PRO A 55 -13.18 -8.99 -2.20
CA PRO A 55 -13.23 -9.65 -0.89
C PRO A 55 -12.51 -11.01 -0.92
N GLY A 56 -11.68 -11.27 0.08
CA GLY A 56 -10.83 -12.46 0.16
C GLY A 56 -9.46 -12.34 -0.49
N THR A 57 -9.21 -11.27 -1.29
CA THR A 57 -7.91 -11.05 -1.95
C THR A 57 -7.17 -9.80 -1.47
N SER A 58 -7.78 -9.03 -0.58
CA SER A 58 -7.17 -7.83 -0.05
C SER A 58 -6.15 -8.15 1.04
N GLU A 59 -4.94 -7.61 0.93
CA GLU A 59 -3.86 -7.75 1.92
C GLU A 59 -4.20 -7.10 3.27
N HIS A 60 -5.10 -6.14 3.28
CA HIS A 60 -5.64 -5.56 4.53
C HIS A 60 -6.33 -6.60 5.41
N GLN A 61 -6.92 -7.65 4.82
CA GLN A 61 -7.55 -8.72 5.57
C GLN A 61 -6.56 -9.65 6.27
N LEU A 62 -5.30 -9.64 5.84
CA LEU A 62 -4.20 -10.35 6.48
C LEU A 62 -3.54 -9.55 7.61
N GLY A 63 -3.82 -8.24 7.70
CA GLY A 63 -3.12 -7.33 8.61
C GLY A 63 -1.66 -7.10 8.25
N LEU A 64 -1.28 -7.34 6.99
CA LEU A 64 0.11 -7.26 6.51
C LEU A 64 0.40 -6.00 5.71
N CYS A 65 -0.55 -5.07 5.58
CA CYS A 65 -0.33 -3.82 4.88
C CYS A 65 -0.89 -2.62 5.64
N ALA A 66 -0.42 -1.45 5.25
CA ALA A 66 -0.85 -0.17 5.78
C ALA A 66 -0.94 0.85 4.65
N ASP A 67 -2.06 1.60 4.64
CA ASP A 67 -2.20 2.79 3.82
C ASP A 67 -1.79 4.01 4.64
N ILE A 68 -0.71 4.66 4.22
CA ILE A 68 -0.11 5.80 4.90
C ILE A 68 -0.25 7.03 4.02
N THR A 69 -0.80 8.09 4.60
CA THR A 69 -1.00 9.38 3.93
C THR A 69 -0.47 10.53 4.78
N ASP A 70 -0.32 11.69 4.18
CA ASP A 70 -0.15 12.96 4.90
C ASP A 70 -1.55 13.48 5.28
N LYS A 71 -1.68 14.19 6.40
CA LYS A 71 -2.95 14.78 6.85
C LYS A 71 -3.57 15.75 5.84
N PHE A 72 -2.76 16.32 4.96
CA PHE A 72 -3.21 17.22 3.90
C PHE A 72 -3.69 16.45 2.65
N TYR A 73 -3.47 15.13 2.62
CA TYR A 73 -3.85 14.22 1.53
C TYR A 73 -4.75 13.12 2.05
N GLU A 74 -5.82 13.49 2.79
CA GLU A 74 -6.81 12.53 3.30
C GLU A 74 -7.48 11.74 2.17
N VAL A 75 -7.59 12.37 0.99
CA VAL A 75 -8.00 11.67 -0.23
C VAL A 75 -6.77 11.02 -0.85
N LYS A 76 -6.79 9.69 -0.94
CA LYS A 76 -5.73 8.90 -1.57
C LYS A 76 -5.63 9.22 -3.06
N THR A 77 -4.64 10.02 -3.43
CA THR A 77 -4.35 10.40 -4.82
C THR A 77 -2.88 10.21 -5.15
N ARG A 78 -2.56 10.17 -6.44
CA ARG A 78 -1.16 10.09 -6.90
C ARG A 78 -0.29 11.27 -6.43
N ASP A 79 -0.89 12.40 -6.12
CA ASP A 79 -0.15 13.57 -5.66
C ASP A 79 0.61 13.34 -4.35
N LEU A 80 0.27 12.29 -3.60
CA LEU A 80 1.03 11.88 -2.42
C LEU A 80 2.50 11.62 -2.74
N GLU A 81 2.83 11.13 -3.95
CA GLU A 81 4.21 10.88 -4.39
C GLU A 81 5.10 12.13 -4.40
N LYS A 82 4.50 13.32 -4.50
CA LYS A 82 5.20 14.61 -4.50
C LYS A 82 5.57 15.09 -3.10
N THR A 83 5.07 14.42 -2.06
CA THR A 83 5.33 14.81 -0.67
C THR A 83 6.68 14.30 -0.18
N ALA A 84 7.31 15.08 0.71
CA ALA A 84 8.54 14.65 1.37
C ALA A 84 8.32 13.38 2.22
N LEU A 85 7.11 13.20 2.78
CA LEU A 85 6.72 11.98 3.49
C LEU A 85 6.83 10.74 2.59
N TYR A 86 6.21 10.78 1.41
CA TYR A 86 6.25 9.65 0.49
C TYR A 86 7.69 9.35 0.04
N GLN A 87 8.45 10.36 -0.33
CA GLN A 87 9.84 10.20 -0.78
C GLN A 87 10.70 9.54 0.29
N TRP A 88 10.51 9.95 1.56
CA TRP A 88 11.19 9.31 2.67
C TRP A 88 10.73 7.86 2.87
N MET A 89 9.42 7.59 2.87
CA MET A 89 8.89 6.23 3.02
C MET A 89 9.39 5.31 1.91
N TYR A 90 9.35 5.78 0.66
CA TYR A 90 9.83 5.00 -0.48
C TYR A 90 11.32 4.66 -0.37
N ALA A 91 12.14 5.59 0.11
CA ALA A 91 13.57 5.39 0.29
C ALA A 91 13.92 4.47 1.48
N HIS A 92 13.04 4.34 2.48
CA HIS A 92 13.37 3.68 3.75
C HIS A 92 12.41 2.57 4.16
N CYS A 93 11.34 2.29 3.43
CA CYS A 93 10.35 1.27 3.84
C CYS A 93 10.98 -0.11 4.03
N GLN A 94 11.98 -0.48 3.23
CA GLN A 94 12.71 -1.74 3.31
C GLN A 94 13.46 -1.91 4.64
N ASP A 95 13.95 -0.83 5.26
CA ASP A 95 14.62 -0.87 6.55
C ASP A 95 13.71 -1.39 7.67
N TYR A 96 12.40 -1.28 7.45
CA TYR A 96 11.33 -1.71 8.35
C TYR A 96 10.62 -2.97 7.86
N GLY A 97 11.05 -3.56 6.75
CA GLY A 97 10.49 -4.79 6.18
C GLY A 97 9.25 -4.56 5.31
N PHE A 98 9.04 -3.34 4.83
CA PHE A 98 7.94 -2.99 3.95
C PHE A 98 8.42 -2.72 2.52
N ILE A 99 7.51 -2.91 1.58
CA ILE A 99 7.68 -2.54 0.17
C ILE A 99 6.55 -1.61 -0.26
N LEU A 100 6.80 -0.78 -1.28
CA LEU A 100 5.72 -0.18 -2.05
C LEU A 100 5.05 -1.29 -2.87
N ARG A 101 3.80 -1.62 -2.54
CA ARG A 101 3.15 -2.83 -3.04
C ARG A 101 2.74 -2.75 -4.51
N TYR A 102 2.26 -1.59 -4.95
CA TYR A 102 1.71 -1.38 -6.28
C TYR A 102 2.44 -0.22 -6.99
N PRO A 103 3.67 -0.47 -7.51
CA PRO A 103 4.47 0.55 -8.21
C PRO A 103 3.84 0.98 -9.53
N ALA A 104 4.16 2.18 -9.97
CA ALA A 104 3.55 2.77 -11.17
C ALA A 104 3.87 2.02 -12.47
N ASP A 105 5.05 1.43 -12.56
CA ASP A 105 5.58 0.70 -13.71
C ASP A 105 5.24 -0.81 -13.71
N LYS A 106 4.53 -1.30 -12.67
CA LYS A 106 4.22 -2.73 -12.48
C LYS A 106 2.71 -3.03 -12.50
N GLN A 107 1.87 -2.09 -12.94
CA GLN A 107 0.41 -2.24 -12.90
C GLN A 107 -0.11 -3.43 -13.71
N ASP A 108 0.55 -3.77 -14.81
CA ASP A 108 0.15 -4.90 -15.66
C ASP A 108 0.52 -6.26 -15.02
N ILE A 109 1.52 -6.29 -14.15
CA ILE A 109 1.93 -7.48 -13.40
C ILE A 109 1.07 -7.66 -12.16
N THR A 110 0.90 -6.60 -11.38
CA THR A 110 0.15 -6.63 -10.13
C THR A 110 -1.37 -6.67 -10.33
N GLY A 111 -1.87 -6.25 -11.51
CA GLY A 111 -3.28 -6.12 -11.81
C GLY A 111 -3.98 -4.95 -11.09
N VAL A 112 -3.24 -4.18 -10.28
CA VAL A 112 -3.75 -3.07 -9.47
C VAL A 112 -3.12 -1.76 -9.96
N MET A 113 -3.88 -0.68 -9.89
CA MET A 113 -3.39 0.66 -10.21
C MET A 113 -2.32 1.10 -9.21
N TYR A 114 -1.46 2.03 -9.63
CA TYR A 114 -0.44 2.64 -8.77
C TYR A 114 -1.04 3.24 -7.49
N GLU A 115 -0.52 2.83 -6.35
CA GLU A 115 -0.97 3.26 -5.03
C GLU A 115 0.21 3.73 -4.16
N PRO A 116 0.59 5.01 -4.19
CA PRO A 116 1.73 5.53 -3.41
C PRO A 116 1.54 5.46 -1.89
N TRP A 117 0.34 5.19 -1.42
CA TRP A 117 0.00 5.05 0.01
C TRP A 117 0.11 3.63 0.54
N HIS A 118 0.12 2.59 -0.34
CA HIS A 118 -0.04 1.20 0.07
C HIS A 118 1.30 0.48 0.24
N PHE A 119 1.65 0.21 1.50
CA PHE A 119 2.89 -0.48 1.88
C PHE A 119 2.57 -1.86 2.44
N ARG A 120 3.27 -2.89 1.91
CA ARG A 120 3.13 -4.29 2.31
C ARG A 120 4.33 -4.73 3.13
N TYR A 121 4.08 -5.37 4.29
CA TYR A 121 5.12 -6.02 5.08
C TYR A 121 5.47 -7.40 4.49
N VAL A 122 6.76 -7.62 4.25
CA VAL A 122 7.31 -8.87 3.69
C VAL A 122 8.55 -9.36 4.46
N GLY A 123 8.95 -8.65 5.52
CA GLY A 123 10.20 -8.89 6.25
C GLY A 123 11.38 -8.14 5.61
N LYS A 124 12.42 -7.86 6.41
CA LYS A 124 13.52 -6.96 6.02
C LYS A 124 14.35 -7.49 4.85
N GLU A 125 14.67 -8.78 4.85
CA GLU A 125 15.50 -9.39 3.82
C GLU A 125 14.81 -9.34 2.45
N ALA A 126 13.56 -9.80 2.39
CA ALA A 126 12.76 -9.74 1.17
C ALA A 126 12.51 -8.30 0.71
N ALA A 127 12.20 -7.38 1.66
CA ALA A 127 11.97 -5.98 1.33
C ALA A 127 13.22 -5.32 0.73
N ALA A 128 14.38 -5.54 1.31
CA ALA A 128 15.64 -5.01 0.80
C ALA A 128 15.95 -5.54 -0.61
N TYR A 129 15.70 -6.82 -0.86
CA TYR A 129 15.90 -7.42 -2.17
C TYR A 129 14.92 -6.85 -3.22
N ILE A 130 13.62 -6.81 -2.90
CA ILE A 130 12.56 -6.31 -3.79
C ILE A 130 12.80 -4.85 -4.15
N MET A 131 12.96 -3.98 -3.15
CA MET A 131 13.15 -2.55 -3.36
C MET A 131 14.48 -2.23 -4.04
N GLY A 132 15.56 -2.95 -3.67
CA GLY A 132 16.90 -2.76 -4.23
C GLY A 132 17.01 -3.17 -5.71
N ASN A 133 16.17 -4.10 -6.17
CA ASN A 133 16.15 -4.57 -7.57
C ASN A 133 14.97 -3.99 -8.38
N GLY A 134 14.14 -3.12 -7.80
CA GLY A 134 12.99 -2.53 -8.49
C GLY A 134 11.92 -3.54 -8.91
N LEU A 135 11.73 -4.60 -8.10
CA LEU A 135 10.74 -5.64 -8.34
C LEU A 135 9.40 -5.29 -7.68
N CYS A 136 8.31 -5.90 -8.18
CA CYS A 136 7.09 -6.07 -7.40
C CYS A 136 7.10 -7.41 -6.66
N LEU A 137 6.11 -7.64 -5.79
CA LEU A 137 6.03 -8.87 -4.99
C LEU A 137 5.86 -10.11 -5.87
N GLU A 138 5.10 -10.02 -6.95
CA GLU A 138 4.87 -11.10 -7.90
C GLU A 138 6.19 -11.54 -8.57
N GLU A 139 6.96 -10.60 -9.10
CA GLU A 139 8.27 -10.90 -9.72
C GLU A 139 9.24 -11.55 -8.72
N PHE A 140 9.21 -11.09 -7.46
CA PHE A 140 10.04 -11.69 -6.41
C PHE A 140 9.61 -13.13 -6.12
N LEU A 141 8.31 -13.41 -6.04
CA LEU A 141 7.81 -14.77 -5.76
C LEU A 141 8.10 -15.73 -6.92
N ASP A 142 8.11 -15.26 -8.16
CA ASP A 142 8.45 -16.06 -9.34
C ASP A 142 9.90 -16.57 -9.32
N LEU A 143 10.81 -15.93 -8.56
CA LEU A 143 12.18 -16.41 -8.38
C LEU A 143 12.28 -17.71 -7.59
N TYR A 144 11.23 -18.10 -6.87
CA TYR A 144 11.18 -19.28 -6.00
C TYR A 144 10.23 -20.39 -6.52
N GLN A 145 9.69 -20.23 -7.73
CA GLN A 145 8.91 -21.24 -8.44
C GLN A 145 9.77 -21.97 -9.46
#